data_9cd04fec77864c198d4ee9ee11ee93cf
#
_entry.id   9cd04fec77864c198d4ee9ee11ee93cf
#
_cell.length_a   1.000
_cell.length_b   1.000
_cell.length_c   1.000
_cell.angle_alpha   90.00
_cell.angle_beta   90.00
_cell.angle_gamma   90.00
#
_symmetry.space_group_name_H-M   'P 1'
#
loop_
_entity.id
_entity.type
_entity.pdbx_description
1 polymer ?
#
loop_
_entity_poly.entity_id
_entity_poly.type
_entity_poly.pdbx_seq_one_letter_code
_entity_poly.pdbx_strand_id
1 'polypeptide(L)' 'MYQPGTRFEVKLKIKSGSQEFEPGLKGTIITSVKKMVGKAYQVRFDDGRTADLHVVFMNNQTKIITEET' A
#
# COMPACT_ATOMS: atom_id res chain seq x y z
N MET A 1 3.64 10.26 7.42
CA MET A 1 3.61 8.83 7.80
C MET A 1 2.19 8.36 7.88
N TYR A 2 1.89 7.24 7.25
CA TYR A 2 0.53 6.71 7.22
C TYR A 2 0.28 5.84 8.45
N GLN A 3 -0.93 5.91 8.99
CA GLN A 3 -1.29 5.17 10.18
C GLN A 3 -2.00 3.88 9.82
N PRO A 4 -1.95 2.86 10.70
CA PRO A 4 -2.73 1.64 10.48
C PRO A 4 -4.21 1.98 10.28
N GLY A 5 -4.83 1.29 9.35
CA GLY A 5 -6.22 1.56 8.99
C GLY A 5 -6.41 2.55 7.86
N THR A 6 -5.33 3.21 7.42
CA THR A 6 -5.41 4.14 6.29
C THR A 6 -5.77 3.37 5.02
N ARG A 7 -6.76 3.88 4.29
CA ARG A 7 -7.18 3.30 3.02
C ARG A 7 -6.42 3.94 1.88
N PHE A 8 -6.12 3.15 0.86
CA PHE A 8 -5.41 3.65 -0.30
C PHE A 8 -5.94 2.97 -1.56
N GLU A 9 -5.60 3.56 -2.70
CA GLU A 9 -5.95 3.00 -4.00
C GLU A 9 -4.70 3.00 -4.88
N VAL A 10 -4.47 1.90 -5.60
CA VAL A 10 -3.36 1.80 -6.55
C VAL A 10 -3.71 2.67 -7.76
N LYS A 11 -2.84 3.60 -8.11
CA LYS A 11 -3.03 4.44 -9.29
C LYS A 11 -2.09 4.06 -10.43
N LEU A 12 -0.95 3.46 -10.13
CA LEU A 12 -0.02 2.92 -11.11
C LEU A 12 0.31 1.49 -10.71
N LYS A 13 0.45 0.62 -11.70
CA LYS A 13 0.71 -0.79 -11.46
C LYS A 13 1.91 -0.99 -10.55
N ILE A 14 1.75 -1.84 -9.56
CA ILE A 14 2.80 -2.16 -8.59
C ILE A 14 3.23 -3.61 -8.81
N LYS A 15 4.54 -3.82 -8.93
CA LYS A 15 5.12 -5.16 -8.92
C LYS A 15 5.82 -5.37 -7.59
N SER A 16 5.44 -6.42 -6.88
CA SER A 16 6.05 -6.77 -5.61
C SER A 16 6.37 -8.26 -5.62
N GLY A 17 7.63 -8.58 -5.88
CA GLY A 17 8.03 -9.98 -6.01
C GLY A 17 7.30 -10.64 -7.17
N SER A 18 6.59 -11.72 -6.88
CA SER A 18 5.84 -12.45 -7.89
C SER A 18 4.39 -11.96 -8.04
N GLN A 19 4.03 -10.91 -7.31
CA GLN A 19 2.68 -10.37 -7.34
C GLN A 19 2.62 -9.06 -8.09
N GLU A 20 1.49 -8.81 -8.74
CA GLU A 20 1.23 -7.55 -9.43
C GLU A 20 -0.11 -7.01 -8.96
N PHE A 21 -0.15 -5.71 -8.75
CA PHE A 21 -1.37 -5.03 -8.29
C PHE A 21 -1.76 -4.00 -9.33
N GLU A 22 -2.97 -4.14 -9.84
CA GLU A 22 -3.44 -3.31 -10.94
C GLU A 22 -3.99 -1.97 -10.44
N PRO A 23 -3.94 -0.92 -11.26
CA PRO A 23 -4.56 0.35 -10.90
C PRO A 23 -6.05 0.18 -10.61
N GLY A 24 -6.53 0.90 -9.60
CA GLY A 24 -7.91 0.81 -9.17
C GLY A 24 -8.14 -0.14 -8.01
N LEU A 25 -7.17 -1.01 -7.72
CA LEU A 25 -7.27 -1.90 -6.57
C LEU A 25 -7.10 -1.10 -5.29
N LYS A 26 -7.95 -1.36 -4.31
CA LYS A 26 -7.90 -0.66 -3.03
C LYS A 26 -7.39 -1.59 -1.95
N GLY A 27 -6.84 -0.99 -0.90
CA GLY A 27 -6.34 -1.75 0.22
C GLY A 27 -6.29 -0.91 1.48
N THR A 28 -5.83 -1.55 2.56
CA THR A 28 -5.72 -0.93 3.87
C THR A 28 -4.32 -1.15 4.41
N ILE A 29 -3.73 -0.11 4.98
CA ILE A 29 -2.43 -0.21 5.63
C ILE A 29 -2.65 -0.88 6.99
N ILE A 30 -1.93 -1.98 7.22
CA ILE A 30 -2.03 -2.72 8.48
C ILE A 30 -1.06 -2.15 9.50
N THR A 31 0.21 -1.99 9.09
CA THR A 31 1.23 -1.45 9.98
C THR A 31 2.43 -1.01 9.15
N SER A 32 3.33 -0.26 9.77
CA SER A 32 4.59 0.10 9.12
C SER A 32 5.69 -0.85 9.62
N VAL A 33 6.64 -1.14 8.74
CA VAL A 33 7.75 -2.05 9.04
C VAL A 33 9.04 -1.33 8.69
N LYS A 34 9.98 -1.36 9.61
CA LYS A 34 11.32 -0.83 9.34
C LYS A 34 12.11 -1.85 8.52
N LYS A 35 12.70 -1.39 7.44
CA LYS A 35 13.60 -2.18 6.62
C LYS A 35 15.03 -1.67 6.80
N MET A 36 16.01 -2.44 6.32
CA MET A 36 17.40 -2.01 6.37
C MET A 36 17.59 -0.70 5.60
N VAL A 37 16.85 -0.53 4.52
CA VAL A 37 16.86 0.70 3.72
C VAL A 37 15.44 1.24 3.68
N GLY A 38 15.18 2.31 4.44
CA GLY A 38 13.89 2.97 4.45
C GLY A 38 12.84 2.24 5.25
N LYS A 39 11.60 2.48 4.88
CA LYS A 39 10.43 1.91 5.55
C LYS A 39 9.51 1.26 4.53
N ALA A 40 8.78 0.27 4.98
CA ALA A 40 7.74 -0.36 4.17
C ALA A 40 6.45 -0.38 4.96
N TYR A 41 5.35 -0.51 4.25
CA TYR A 41 4.04 -0.66 4.87
C TYR A 41 3.51 -2.04 4.56
N GLN A 42 3.09 -2.74 5.60
CA GLN A 42 2.38 -3.99 5.41
C GLN A 42 0.93 -3.64 5.11
N VAL A 43 0.45 -4.09 3.96
CA VAL A 43 -0.88 -3.72 3.50
C VAL A 43 -1.67 -4.95 3.15
N ARG A 44 -2.98 -4.81 3.21
CA ARG A 44 -3.91 -5.85 2.80
C ARG A 44 -4.83 -5.29 1.74
N PHE A 45 -4.85 -5.91 0.59
CA PHE A 45 -5.71 -5.49 -0.49
C PHE A 45 -7.11 -6.05 -0.32
N ASP A 46 -8.08 -5.40 -0.93
CA ASP A 46 -9.49 -5.78 -0.78
C ASP A 46 -9.80 -7.15 -1.38
N ASP A 47 -8.93 -7.65 -2.25
CA ASP A 47 -9.07 -9.00 -2.81
C ASP A 47 -8.51 -10.09 -1.87
N GLY A 48 -7.99 -9.70 -0.71
CA GLY A 48 -7.47 -10.63 0.29
C GLY A 48 -5.97 -10.83 0.27
N ARG A 49 -5.27 -10.31 -0.73
CA ARG A 49 -3.82 -10.43 -0.79
C ARG A 49 -3.15 -9.45 0.16
N THR A 50 -1.98 -9.84 0.65
CA THR A 50 -1.17 -8.96 1.51
C THR A 50 0.19 -8.76 0.86
N ALA A 51 0.82 -7.64 1.16
CA ALA A 51 2.15 -7.34 0.63
C ALA A 51 2.84 -6.30 1.51
N ASP A 52 4.16 -6.23 1.37
CA ASP A 52 4.94 -5.15 1.96
C ASP A 52 5.31 -4.18 0.86
N LEU A 53 4.82 -2.96 0.95
CA LEU A 53 5.10 -1.93 -0.05
C LEU A 53 6.05 -0.91 0.53
N HIS A 54 7.19 -0.73 -0.14
CA HIS A 54 8.14 0.28 0.26
C HIS A 54 7.48 1.67 0.20
N VAL A 55 7.93 2.58 1.06
CA VAL A 55 7.36 3.91 1.15
C VAL A 55 7.37 4.63 -0.21
N VAL A 56 8.37 4.35 -1.04
CA VAL A 56 8.45 4.95 -2.38
C VAL A 56 7.25 4.53 -3.23
N PHE A 57 6.88 3.26 -3.18
CA PHE A 57 5.70 2.79 -3.90
C PHE A 57 4.42 3.43 -3.37
N MET A 58 4.32 3.56 -2.05
CA MET A 58 3.14 4.20 -1.47
C MET A 58 3.01 5.65 -1.93
N ASN A 59 4.12 6.36 -2.01
CA ASN A 59 4.09 7.77 -2.40
C ASN A 59 3.85 7.98 -3.90
N ASN A 60 4.40 7.10 -4.73
CA ASN A 60 4.41 7.32 -6.18
C ASN A 60 3.34 6.55 -6.94
N GLN A 61 2.92 5.40 -6.43
CA GLN A 61 2.06 4.49 -7.18
C GLN A 61 0.71 4.26 -6.54
N THR A 62 0.46 4.88 -5.39
CA THR A 62 -0.85 4.83 -4.75
C THR A 62 -1.28 6.23 -4.35
N LYS A 63 -2.57 6.37 -4.12
CA LYS A 63 -3.10 7.59 -3.51
C LYS A 63 -3.86 7.21 -2.26
N ILE A 64 -3.80 8.07 -1.27
CA ILE A 64 -4.53 7.84 -0.02
C ILE A 64 -5.98 8.25 -0.24
N ILE A 65 -6.87 7.38 0.19
CA ILE A 65 -8.30 7.66 0.11
C ILE A 65 -8.69 8.32 1.42
N THR A 66 -9.16 9.55 1.33
CA THR A 66 -9.65 10.26 2.50
C THR A 66 -11.15 10.03 2.56
N GLU A 67 -11.58 9.36 3.62
CA GLU A 67 -13.00 9.15 3.83
C GLU A 67 -13.53 10.22 4.76
N GLU A 68 -14.53 10.90 4.27
CA GLU A 68 -15.25 11.88 5.06
C GLU A 68 -16.44 11.21 5.69
N THR A 69 -16.50 11.21 6.97
CA THR A 69 -17.64 10.65 7.68
C THR A 69 -18.38 11.73 8.43
#